data_fe7e6eb2d7a77134e1a601e17e025c49
#
_entry.id   fe7e6eb2d7a77134e1a601e17e025c49
#
_cell.length_a   1.000
_cell.length_b   1.000
_cell.length_c   1.000
_cell.angle_alpha   90.00
_cell.angle_beta   90.00
_cell.angle_gamma   90.00
#
_symmetry.space_group_name_H-M   'P 1'
#
loop_
_entity.id
_entity.type
_entity.pdbx_description
1 polymer ?
#
loop_
_entity_poly.entity_id
_entity_poly.type
_entity_poly.pdbx_seq_one_letter_code
_entity_poly.pdbx_strand_id
1 'polypeptide(L)'
;QYVDRIGVALGLPFPAGKHLEALALQTTEYEPLPSSVKDGWISFAGPCSAAMRRINNAMSDIDKSKLARAVFTSIGNALEKMITYHTKEKSVRALIAVGGVMSNSLLRKRMETYCKRNHLQLHVAQPQFSVDNATGNAFGTAYLQESRG
;
A
#
# COMPACT_ATOMS: atom_id res chain seq x y z
N GLN A 1 -8.56 5.46 -1.01
CA GLN A 1 -9.73 5.28 -0.14
C GLN A 1 -9.35 4.74 1.23
N TYR A 2 -8.66 3.62 1.29
CA TYR A 2 -8.25 3.02 2.58
C TYR A 2 -7.39 4.01 3.38
N VAL A 3 -6.32 4.52 2.78
CA VAL A 3 -5.41 5.47 3.44
C VAL A 3 -6.13 6.74 3.84
N ASP A 4 -6.91 7.32 2.95
CA ASP A 4 -7.65 8.54 3.23
C ASP A 4 -8.70 8.33 4.32
N ARG A 5 -9.40 7.22 4.28
CA ARG A 5 -10.43 6.91 5.28
C ARG A 5 -9.85 6.81 6.68
N ILE A 6 -8.74 6.09 6.82
CA ILE A 6 -8.05 5.97 8.10
C ILE A 6 -7.48 7.32 8.54
N GLY A 7 -6.85 8.04 7.63
CA GLY A 7 -6.26 9.35 7.94
C GLY A 7 -7.30 10.34 8.42
N VAL A 8 -8.42 10.45 7.73
CA VAL A 8 -9.51 11.34 8.13
C VAL A 8 -10.09 10.93 9.48
N ALA A 9 -10.27 9.64 9.71
CA ALA A 9 -10.75 9.13 11.00
C ALA A 9 -9.79 9.44 12.15
N LEU A 10 -8.51 9.58 11.88
CA LEU A 10 -7.50 10.00 12.85
C LEU A 10 -7.40 11.52 13.01
N GLY A 11 -8.21 12.27 12.29
CA GLY A 11 -8.21 13.74 12.33
C GLY A 11 -7.23 14.41 11.39
N LEU A 12 -6.69 13.68 10.43
CA LEU A 12 -5.75 14.24 9.46
C LEU A 12 -6.49 14.93 8.30
N PRO A 13 -5.87 15.95 7.68
CA PRO A 13 -6.46 16.60 6.51
C PRO A 13 -6.57 15.64 5.31
N PHE A 14 -7.56 15.88 4.47
CA PHE A 14 -7.72 15.19 3.20
C PHE A 14 -7.04 16.00 2.06
N PRO A 15 -6.31 15.37 1.15
CA PRO A 15 -5.97 13.94 1.09
C PRO A 15 -4.93 13.58 2.17
N ALA A 16 -5.13 12.42 2.78
CA ALA A 16 -4.41 12.07 4.00
C ALA A 16 -3.10 11.31 3.76
N GLY A 17 -2.80 10.90 2.54
CA GLY A 17 -1.68 10.02 2.23
C GLY A 17 -0.35 10.46 2.82
N LYS A 18 0.06 11.71 2.58
CA LYS A 18 1.32 12.24 3.10
C LYS A 18 1.32 12.43 4.61
N HIS A 19 0.18 12.81 5.17
CA HIS A 19 0.04 12.99 6.61
C HIS A 19 0.10 11.63 7.33
N LEU A 20 -0.56 10.62 6.80
CA LEU A 20 -0.52 9.28 7.37
C LEU A 20 0.88 8.67 7.23
N GLU A 21 1.55 8.89 6.10
CA GLU A 21 2.93 8.48 5.90
C GLU A 21 3.86 9.10 6.96
N ALA A 22 3.71 10.39 7.22
CA ALA A 22 4.51 11.08 8.23
C ALA A 22 4.34 10.44 9.62
N LEU A 23 3.12 10.06 9.99
CA LEU A 23 2.87 9.33 11.23
C LEU A 23 3.55 7.97 11.23
N ALA A 24 3.41 7.22 10.15
CA ALA A 24 4.00 5.88 10.04
C ALA A 24 5.52 5.90 10.15
N LEU A 25 6.17 6.95 9.67
CA LEU A 25 7.63 7.08 9.72
C LEU A 25 8.17 7.36 11.12
N GLN A 26 7.31 7.71 12.08
CA GLN A 26 7.73 7.99 13.46
C GLN A 26 7.97 6.75 14.29
N THR A 27 7.59 5.58 13.80
CA THR A 27 7.79 4.33 14.55
C THR A 27 8.02 3.16 13.60
N THR A 28 8.72 2.14 14.09
CA THR A 28 8.83 0.85 13.42
C THR A 28 7.90 -0.19 14.04
N GLU A 29 7.29 0.13 15.18
CA GLU A 29 6.42 -0.78 15.92
C GLU A 29 4.98 -0.65 15.44
N TYR A 30 4.30 -1.78 15.35
CA TYR A 30 2.88 -1.82 14.98
C TYR A 30 2.28 -3.17 15.33
N GLU A 31 0.96 -3.19 15.48
CA GLU A 31 0.21 -4.43 15.54
C GLU A 31 -0.33 -4.74 14.15
N PRO A 32 -0.08 -5.94 13.61
CA PRO A 32 -0.51 -6.28 12.26
C PRO A 32 -2.00 -6.13 12.04
N LEU A 33 -2.36 -5.64 10.87
CA LEU A 33 -3.71 -5.68 10.35
C LEU A 33 -3.83 -6.87 9.40
N PRO A 34 -5.02 -7.45 9.24
CA PRO A 34 -5.19 -8.53 8.28
C PRO A 34 -4.86 -8.01 6.87
N SER A 35 -4.23 -8.85 6.07
CA SER A 35 -4.08 -8.57 4.65
C SER A 35 -5.04 -9.47 3.90
N SER A 36 -5.79 -8.89 2.98
CA SER A 36 -6.83 -9.62 2.27
C SER A 36 -6.49 -9.69 0.79
N VAL A 37 -5.92 -10.83 0.39
CA VAL A 37 -5.72 -11.17 -1.01
C VAL A 37 -6.42 -12.48 -1.25
N LYS A 38 -7.37 -12.48 -2.17
CA LYS A 38 -8.11 -13.67 -2.54
C LYS A 38 -7.98 -13.90 -4.04
N ASP A 39 -7.48 -15.08 -4.39
CA ASP A 39 -7.26 -15.48 -5.78
C ASP A 39 -6.42 -14.45 -6.56
N GLY A 40 -5.44 -13.87 -5.90
CA GLY A 40 -4.54 -12.88 -6.49
C GLY A 40 -5.09 -11.46 -6.59
N TRP A 41 -6.25 -11.18 -6.00
CA TRP A 41 -6.85 -9.86 -6.02
C TRP A 41 -6.92 -9.25 -4.63
N ILE A 42 -6.55 -7.99 -4.54
CA ILE A 42 -6.51 -7.26 -3.26
C ILE A 42 -7.91 -6.77 -2.90
N SER A 43 -8.28 -6.96 -1.63
CA SER A 43 -9.41 -6.29 -1.02
C SER A 43 -8.95 -5.60 0.26
N PHE A 44 -9.19 -4.32 0.37
CA PHE A 44 -8.86 -3.56 1.58
C PHE A 44 -10.04 -3.38 2.52
N ALA A 45 -11.19 -3.97 2.23
CA ALA A 45 -12.37 -3.85 3.07
C ALA A 45 -12.15 -4.41 4.48
N GLY A 46 -11.58 -5.61 4.58
CA GLY A 46 -11.26 -6.23 5.87
C GLY A 46 -10.22 -5.47 6.66
N PRO A 47 -9.05 -5.17 6.09
CA PRO A 47 -8.04 -4.35 6.75
C PRO A 47 -8.56 -2.99 7.18
N CYS A 48 -9.32 -2.31 6.32
CA CYS A 48 -9.91 -1.02 6.64
C CYS A 48 -10.86 -1.10 7.83
N SER A 49 -11.76 -2.08 7.84
CA SER A 49 -12.68 -2.30 8.96
C SER A 49 -11.93 -2.59 10.26
N ALA A 50 -10.90 -3.43 10.20
CA ALA A 50 -10.07 -3.74 11.36
C ALA A 50 -9.35 -2.51 11.89
N ALA A 51 -8.80 -1.68 11.01
CA ALA A 51 -8.14 -0.44 11.38
C ALA A 51 -9.13 0.54 12.01
N MET A 52 -10.32 0.69 11.41
CA MET A 52 -11.35 1.59 11.95
C MET A 52 -11.77 1.20 13.36
N ARG A 53 -11.84 -0.10 13.66
CA ARG A 53 -12.17 -0.57 15.02
C ARG A 53 -11.13 -0.20 16.07
N ARG A 54 -9.89 0.07 15.67
CA ARG A 54 -8.82 0.47 16.58
C ARG A 54 -8.84 1.96 16.89
N ILE A 55 -9.57 2.76 16.11
CA ILE A 55 -9.60 4.22 16.27
C ILE A 55 -10.56 4.61 17.38
N ASN A 56 -10.10 5.45 18.30
CA ASN A 56 -10.90 6.01 19.38
C ASN A 56 -10.34 7.37 19.78
N ASN A 57 -11.12 8.11 20.59
CA ASN A 57 -10.75 9.47 21.00
C ASN A 57 -9.61 9.52 22.03
N ALA A 58 -9.23 8.39 22.60
CA ALA A 58 -8.17 8.31 23.62
C ALA A 58 -6.80 7.93 23.06
N MET A 59 -6.68 7.83 21.74
CA MET A 59 -5.41 7.45 21.11
C MET A 59 -4.33 8.51 21.32
N SER A 60 -3.18 8.08 21.79
CA SER A 60 -1.98 8.91 21.85
C SER A 60 -1.37 9.08 20.45
N ASP A 61 -0.42 10.02 20.33
CA ASP A 61 0.27 10.22 19.06
C ASP A 61 1.04 8.96 18.64
N ILE A 62 1.64 8.25 19.58
CA ILE A 62 2.32 6.99 19.25
C ILE A 62 1.35 5.89 18.82
N ASP A 63 0.14 5.84 19.38
CA ASP A 63 -0.88 4.90 18.96
C ASP A 63 -1.29 5.17 17.53
N LYS A 64 -1.46 6.45 17.17
CA LYS A 64 -1.78 6.85 15.79
C LYS A 64 -0.66 6.48 14.82
N SER A 65 0.59 6.68 15.23
CA SER A 65 1.76 6.32 14.42
C SER A 65 1.84 4.81 14.20
N LYS A 66 1.58 4.02 15.23
CA LYS A 66 1.57 2.55 15.12
C LYS A 66 0.44 2.09 14.19
N LEU A 67 -0.73 2.69 14.28
CA LEU A 67 -1.83 2.36 13.37
C LEU A 67 -1.49 2.72 11.92
N ALA A 68 -0.92 3.90 11.71
CA ALA A 68 -0.47 4.32 10.37
C ALA A 68 0.55 3.33 9.80
N ARG A 69 1.51 2.91 10.61
CA ARG A 69 2.50 1.91 10.20
C ARG A 69 1.85 0.59 9.82
N ALA A 70 0.87 0.14 10.62
CA ALA A 70 0.13 -1.08 10.34
C ALA A 70 -0.64 -1.00 9.02
N VAL A 71 -1.22 0.16 8.71
CA VAL A 71 -1.95 0.38 7.45
C VAL A 71 -1.02 0.21 6.25
N PHE A 72 0.11 0.90 6.22
CA PHE A 72 1.04 0.77 5.10
C PHE A 72 1.67 -0.61 5.02
N THR A 73 1.93 -1.25 6.15
CA THR A 73 2.42 -2.63 6.16
C THR A 73 1.39 -3.59 5.59
N SER A 74 0.11 -3.41 5.89
CA SER A 74 -0.95 -4.24 5.32
C SER A 74 -1.05 -4.08 3.79
N ILE A 75 -0.87 -2.87 3.29
CA ILE A 75 -0.84 -2.60 1.84
C ILE A 75 0.36 -3.31 1.21
N GLY A 76 1.54 -3.15 1.79
CA GLY A 76 2.74 -3.82 1.31
C GLY A 76 2.61 -5.33 1.28
N ASN A 77 2.05 -5.91 2.34
CA ASN A 77 1.80 -7.36 2.42
C ASN A 77 0.86 -7.82 1.30
N ALA A 78 -0.21 -7.06 1.06
CA ALA A 78 -1.18 -7.38 0.02
C ALA A 78 -0.55 -7.29 -1.37
N LEU A 79 0.24 -6.25 -1.62
CA LEU A 79 0.95 -6.09 -2.89
C LEU A 79 1.90 -7.25 -3.17
N GLU A 80 2.70 -7.64 -2.20
CA GLU A 80 3.64 -8.76 -2.36
C GLU A 80 2.90 -10.07 -2.62
N LYS A 81 1.80 -10.33 -1.90
CA LYS A 81 0.99 -11.52 -2.12
C LYS A 81 0.36 -11.54 -3.51
N MET A 82 -0.16 -10.40 -3.95
CA MET A 82 -0.75 -10.27 -5.28
C MET A 82 0.31 -10.53 -6.37
N ILE A 83 1.46 -9.91 -6.26
CA ILE A 83 2.55 -10.08 -7.22
C ILE A 83 3.02 -11.53 -7.24
N THR A 84 3.23 -12.12 -6.07
CA THR A 84 3.65 -13.51 -5.96
C THR A 84 2.64 -14.45 -6.63
N TYR A 85 1.37 -14.24 -6.40
CA TYR A 85 0.32 -15.04 -7.02
C TYR A 85 0.36 -14.97 -8.54
N HIS A 86 0.46 -13.77 -9.10
CA HIS A 86 0.43 -13.56 -10.55
C HIS A 86 1.74 -13.93 -11.25
N THR A 87 2.85 -13.99 -10.52
CA THR A 87 4.15 -14.33 -11.10
C THR A 87 4.53 -15.78 -10.90
N LYS A 88 3.77 -16.55 -10.13
CA LYS A 88 4.14 -17.90 -9.66
C LYS A 88 4.44 -18.88 -10.78
N GLU A 89 3.71 -18.83 -11.88
CA GLU A 89 3.87 -19.76 -13.01
C GLU A 89 4.11 -19.03 -14.32
N LYS A 90 4.49 -17.76 -14.27
CA LYS A 90 4.70 -16.93 -15.45
C LYS A 90 6.12 -16.41 -15.48
N SER A 91 6.69 -16.31 -16.67
CA SER A 91 7.99 -15.65 -16.87
C SER A 91 7.81 -14.13 -16.83
N VAL A 92 7.59 -13.59 -15.65
CA VAL A 92 7.45 -12.15 -15.46
C VAL A 92 8.81 -11.59 -15.04
N ARG A 93 9.29 -10.55 -15.74
CA ARG A 93 10.56 -9.88 -15.45
C ARG A 93 10.41 -8.45 -15.00
N ALA A 94 9.28 -7.86 -15.24
CA ALA A 94 9.07 -6.46 -14.93
C ALA A 94 7.73 -6.23 -14.25
N LEU A 95 7.74 -5.30 -13.31
CA LEU A 95 6.57 -4.82 -12.60
C LEU A 95 6.46 -3.32 -12.83
N ILE A 96 5.30 -2.86 -13.23
CA ILE A 96 5.04 -1.44 -13.39
C ILE A 96 4.13 -1.00 -12.26
N ALA A 97 4.61 -0.09 -11.45
CA ALA A 97 3.83 0.49 -10.37
C ALA A 97 3.44 1.92 -10.73
N VAL A 98 2.17 2.22 -10.61
CA VAL A 98 1.62 3.55 -10.90
C VAL A 98 0.82 4.07 -9.72
N GLY A 99 0.66 5.38 -9.67
CA GLY A 99 -0.15 6.03 -8.64
C GLY A 99 0.57 6.23 -7.33
N GLY A 100 -0.20 6.28 -6.24
CA GLY A 100 0.30 6.64 -4.93
C GLY A 100 1.24 5.64 -4.27
N VAL A 101 1.30 4.39 -4.77
CA VAL A 101 2.20 3.37 -4.21
C VAL A 101 3.64 3.87 -4.21
N MET A 102 4.11 4.41 -5.35
CA MET A 102 5.49 4.82 -5.49
C MET A 102 5.76 6.22 -4.95
N SER A 103 4.75 6.97 -4.61
CA SER A 103 4.90 8.25 -3.91
C SER A 103 5.01 8.08 -2.39
N ASN A 104 4.67 6.90 -1.88
CA ASN A 104 4.84 6.58 -0.46
C ASN A 104 6.20 5.93 -0.24
N SER A 105 7.03 6.50 0.63
CA SER A 105 8.40 6.03 0.83
C SER A 105 8.49 4.62 1.40
N LEU A 106 7.57 4.25 2.28
CA LEU A 106 7.56 2.91 2.87
C LEU A 106 7.21 1.85 1.82
N LEU A 107 6.18 2.11 1.01
CA LEU A 107 5.76 1.19 -0.04
C LEU A 107 6.79 1.13 -1.16
N ARG A 108 7.36 2.27 -1.54
CA ARG A 108 8.40 2.33 -2.56
C ARG A 108 9.61 1.49 -2.17
N LYS A 109 10.12 1.70 -0.96
CA LYS A 109 11.27 0.95 -0.46
C LYS A 109 10.97 -0.54 -0.41
N ARG A 110 9.77 -0.90 0.02
CA ARG A 110 9.36 -2.29 0.09
C ARG A 110 9.26 -2.94 -1.29
N MET A 111 8.70 -2.24 -2.27
CA MET A 111 8.59 -2.75 -3.64
C MET A 111 9.96 -2.87 -4.29
N GLU A 112 10.85 -1.92 -4.07
CA GLU A 112 12.23 -1.99 -4.57
C GLU A 112 12.95 -3.22 -4.00
N THR A 113 12.83 -3.46 -2.70
CA THR A 113 13.45 -4.62 -2.04
C THR A 113 12.84 -5.93 -2.55
N TYR A 114 11.53 -5.99 -2.67
CA TYR A 114 10.83 -7.17 -3.17
C TYR A 114 11.24 -7.51 -4.60
N CYS A 115 11.25 -6.52 -5.48
CA CYS A 115 11.62 -6.71 -6.88
C CYS A 115 13.07 -7.15 -7.02
N LYS A 116 13.97 -6.55 -6.25
CA LYS A 116 15.38 -6.94 -6.26
C LYS A 116 15.56 -8.39 -5.81
N ARG A 117 14.88 -8.80 -4.75
CA ARG A 117 14.95 -10.17 -4.22
C ARG A 117 14.40 -11.21 -5.20
N ASN A 118 13.39 -10.83 -5.96
CA ASN A 118 12.71 -11.73 -6.89
C ASN A 118 13.15 -11.56 -8.34
N HIS A 119 14.23 -10.82 -8.57
CA HIS A 119 14.79 -10.56 -9.90
C HIS A 119 13.79 -9.93 -10.87
N LEU A 120 12.96 -9.04 -10.36
CA LEU A 120 12.00 -8.26 -11.14
C LEU A 120 12.52 -6.84 -11.35
N GLN A 121 12.33 -6.31 -12.54
CA GLN A 121 12.60 -4.90 -12.79
C GLN A 121 11.38 -4.09 -12.36
N LEU A 122 11.62 -3.06 -11.57
CA LEU A 122 10.57 -2.15 -11.14
C LEU A 122 10.59 -0.90 -12.00
N HIS A 123 9.48 -0.67 -12.70
CA HIS A 123 9.26 0.54 -13.48
C HIS A 123 8.22 1.40 -12.79
N VAL A 124 8.57 2.65 -12.54
CA VAL A 124 7.65 3.61 -11.94
C VAL A 124 7.06 4.45 -13.07
N ALA A 125 5.76 4.29 -13.30
CA ALA A 125 5.04 5.14 -14.22
C ALA A 125 4.42 6.29 -13.45
N GLN A 126 4.80 7.51 -13.80
CA GLN A 126 4.14 8.70 -13.27
C GLN A 126 2.79 8.83 -13.95
N PRO A 127 1.69 8.99 -13.20
CA PRO A 127 0.43 9.32 -13.83
C PRO A 127 0.60 10.66 -14.53
N GLN A 128 0.58 10.65 -15.86
CA GLN A 128 0.78 11.87 -16.65
C GLN A 128 -0.35 12.87 -16.46
N PHE A 129 -1.49 12.39 -16.02
CA PHE A 129 -2.62 13.24 -15.74
C PHE A 129 -3.28 12.71 -14.49
N SER A 130 -3.47 13.59 -13.50
CA SER A 130 -4.36 13.32 -12.40
C SER A 130 -5.79 13.27 -12.95
N VAL A 131 -6.12 12.19 -13.63
CA VAL A 131 -7.50 11.96 -13.98
C VAL A 131 -8.20 11.58 -12.69
N ASP A 132 -9.36 12.11 -12.47
CA ASP A 132 -10.14 11.89 -11.26
C ASP A 132 -10.32 10.40 -10.92
N ASN A 133 -10.27 9.56 -11.93
CA ASN A 133 -10.38 8.11 -11.77
C ASN A 133 -9.15 7.45 -11.17
N ALA A 134 -8.01 8.13 -11.15
CA ALA A 134 -6.79 7.57 -10.60
C ALA A 134 -6.73 7.65 -9.08
N THR A 135 -7.48 8.56 -8.47
CA THR A 135 -7.39 8.82 -7.03
C THR A 135 -7.94 7.69 -6.18
N GLY A 136 -8.96 7.00 -6.62
CA GLY A 136 -9.57 5.89 -5.87
C GLY A 136 -8.71 4.64 -5.80
N ASN A 137 -7.79 4.45 -6.75
CA ASN A 137 -6.99 3.24 -6.88
C ASN A 137 -5.49 3.48 -6.76
N ALA A 138 -5.08 4.64 -6.22
CA ALA A 138 -3.69 5.06 -6.21
C ALA A 138 -2.75 4.09 -5.49
N PHE A 139 -3.25 3.30 -4.54
CA PHE A 139 -2.45 2.35 -3.76
C PHE A 139 -2.65 0.90 -4.16
N GLY A 140 -3.47 0.63 -5.18
CA GLY A 140 -3.77 -0.75 -5.59
C GLY A 140 -3.36 -1.10 -7.00
N THR A 141 -2.76 -0.17 -7.74
CA THR A 141 -2.50 -0.37 -9.16
C THR A 141 -1.07 -0.83 -9.38
N ALA A 142 -0.92 -2.09 -9.78
CA ALA A 142 0.34 -2.66 -10.21
C ALA A 142 0.07 -3.49 -11.45
N TYR A 143 0.92 -3.36 -12.46
CA TYR A 143 0.81 -4.09 -13.70
C TYR A 143 1.98 -5.02 -13.86
N LEU A 144 1.69 -6.24 -14.25
CA LEU A 144 2.68 -7.27 -14.52
C LEU A 144 2.94 -7.32 -16.02
N GLN A 145 4.21 -7.26 -16.39
CA GLN A 145 4.62 -7.41 -17.77
C GLN A 145 5.33 -8.73 -17.94
N GLU A 146 4.82 -9.56 -18.82
CA GLU A 146 5.44 -10.85 -19.12
C GLU A 146 6.62 -10.67 -20.06
N SER A 147 7.65 -11.47 -19.81
CA SER A 147 8.77 -11.58 -20.74
C SER A 147 8.31 -12.28 -22.03
N ARG A 148 8.54 -11.66 -23.18
CA ARG A 148 8.33 -12.29 -24.46
C ARG A 148 9.63 -12.90 -24.96
N GLY A 149 9.64 -14.17 -24.95
CA GLY A 149 10.72 -14.95 -25.54
C GLY A 149 11.88 -15.25 -24.64
#